data_783d204d14ac77aaa997dd644788f169
#
_entry.id   783d204d14ac77aaa997dd644788f169
#
_cell.length_a   1.000
_cell.length_b   1.000
_cell.length_c   1.000
_cell.angle_alpha   90.00
_cell.angle_beta   90.00
_cell.angle_gamma   90.00
#
_symmetry.space_group_name_H-M   'P 1'
#
loop_
_entity.id
_entity.type
_entity.pdbx_description
1 polymer ?
#
loop_
_entity_poly.entity_id
_entity_poly.type
_entity_poly.pdbx_seq_one_letter_code
_entity_poly.pdbx_strand_id
1 'polypeptide(L)'
;MADVLQAGSPEPAARHAGSARGARIGVGAAVLAVAVLLVGASATLTTLAAPAPAPAAADAAVEAPQSATMPVVEVPAFGGPIASLPVPEQTALAAAVDPCALPDVVGALEVGDDEAVVAAFGGAEPFRVAVTEDRAPCVSLDDPARTWMVVNKVRPYAPMSFRPSALAMPEGVRSLSGGALHEKSAAALATMTADAREAGVGEIALASGFRSFETQTDTYRSHVAGRGVEGADLVSARPGFSEHQSGFAADVVPCDGGCGTLDDLAGSPQGRWVHDNAWRYGWIVRYGEGMTDVTGYVPEAWHLRYIGPSLAQEYHAGGWESLEEFFGLQPAPDYVG
;
A
#
# COMPACT_ATOMS: atom_id res chain seq x y z
N MET A 1 32.56 -67.82 -6.58
CA MET A 1 33.85 -67.27 -6.19
C MET A 1 33.51 -65.93 -5.56
N ALA A 2 33.18 -65.89 -4.25
CA ALA A 2 34.08 -65.89 -3.10
C ALA A 2 35.01 -64.69 -3.16
N ASP A 3 35.00 -63.73 -2.28
CA ASP A 3 35.10 -63.60 -0.82
C ASP A 3 34.76 -62.15 -0.41
N VAL A 4 33.93 -61.80 0.52
CA VAL A 4 34.05 -61.82 2.00
C VAL A 4 35.30 -61.15 2.54
N LEU A 5 35.08 -60.06 3.31
CA LEU A 5 35.69 -59.68 4.60
C LEU A 5 35.34 -58.20 4.83
N GLN A 6 34.46 -57.75 5.68
CA GLN A 6 34.34 -57.87 7.15
C GLN A 6 35.32 -56.96 7.91
N ALA A 7 34.72 -56.07 8.67
CA ALA A 7 35.06 -55.61 10.02
C ALA A 7 35.95 -54.38 10.24
N GLY A 8 35.44 -53.53 11.14
CA GLY A 8 36.26 -52.72 12.01
C GLY A 8 35.64 -51.41 12.49
N SER A 9 34.69 -51.48 13.43
CA SER A 9 34.51 -50.40 14.42
C SER A 9 35.64 -50.46 15.44
N PRO A 10 36.02 -49.34 16.05
CA PRO A 10 36.02 -49.28 17.49
C PRO A 10 35.47 -47.96 18.05
N GLU A 11 34.63 -48.12 19.06
CA GLU A 11 34.45 -47.27 20.24
C GLU A 11 35.47 -47.64 21.30
N PRO A 12 35.52 -46.98 22.48
CA PRO A 12 35.62 -45.58 22.91
C PRO A 12 36.80 -45.36 23.90
N ALA A 13 37.11 -44.12 24.24
CA ALA A 13 37.84 -43.81 25.49
C ALA A 13 37.54 -42.37 25.91
N ALA A 14 36.87 -42.22 26.99
CA ALA A 14 37.19 -42.10 28.40
C ALA A 14 37.57 -40.67 28.83
N ARG A 15 36.61 -40.04 29.49
CA ARG A 15 36.68 -39.26 30.75
C ARG A 15 38.02 -38.66 31.18
N HIS A 16 38.00 -37.34 31.36
CA HIS A 16 38.64 -36.74 32.53
C HIS A 16 37.71 -35.67 33.13
N ALA A 17 37.27 -35.94 34.35
CA ALA A 17 36.65 -35.02 35.28
C ALA A 17 37.73 -34.08 35.84
N GLY A 18 37.44 -32.79 35.87
CA GLY A 18 38.26 -31.75 36.52
C GLY A 18 37.38 -30.85 37.35
N SER A 19 37.49 -31.03 38.64
CA SER A 19 36.83 -30.45 39.78
C SER A 19 36.84 -28.93 39.84
N ALA A 20 35.67 -28.37 40.14
CA ALA A 20 35.29 -27.30 41.04
C ALA A 20 36.36 -26.33 41.58
N ARG A 21 36.09 -25.05 41.45
CA ARG A 21 36.20 -24.10 42.60
C ARG A 21 35.23 -22.95 42.38
N GLY A 22 34.30 -22.83 43.30
CA GLY A 22 33.32 -21.74 43.38
C GLY A 22 33.98 -20.40 43.77
N ALA A 23 33.52 -19.36 43.16
CA ALA A 23 33.64 -18.00 43.68
C ALA A 23 32.21 -17.43 43.82
N ARG A 24 31.75 -17.40 45.06
CA ARG A 24 30.59 -16.63 45.47
C ARG A 24 31.03 -15.17 45.48
N ILE A 25 30.45 -14.35 44.59
CA ILE A 25 30.53 -12.89 44.68
C ILE A 25 29.14 -12.38 44.98
N GLY A 26 29.08 -11.59 46.01
CA GLY A 26 27.87 -11.19 46.74
C GLY A 26 26.97 -10.26 45.94
N VAL A 27 25.72 -10.39 46.30
CA VAL A 27 24.62 -9.48 45.97
C VAL A 27 24.87 -8.16 46.70
N GLY A 28 25.31 -7.13 45.96
CA GLY A 28 25.28 -5.76 46.40
C GLY A 28 24.00 -5.09 45.94
N ALA A 29 23.02 -4.96 46.83
CA ALA A 29 21.84 -4.16 46.62
C ALA A 29 22.24 -2.65 46.61
N ALA A 30 22.29 -2.02 45.46
CA ALA A 30 22.36 -0.57 45.35
C ALA A 30 20.94 -0.04 45.31
N VAL A 31 20.45 0.48 46.44
CA VAL A 31 19.25 1.30 46.54
C VAL A 31 19.62 2.68 46.03
N LEU A 32 19.20 3.02 44.82
CA LEU A 32 19.25 4.40 44.29
C LEU A 32 17.95 5.11 44.73
N ALA A 33 18.11 5.98 45.72
CA ALA A 33 17.07 6.94 46.11
C ALA A 33 16.95 8.00 45.00
N VAL A 34 15.83 7.99 44.28
CA VAL A 34 15.44 9.08 43.38
C VAL A 34 14.82 10.18 44.22
N ALA A 35 15.54 11.26 44.41
CA ALA A 35 15.02 12.50 44.98
C ALA A 35 14.12 13.19 43.92
N VAL A 36 12.81 13.21 44.16
CA VAL A 36 11.86 14.01 43.38
C VAL A 36 12.00 15.46 43.84
N LEU A 37 12.65 16.27 43.03
CA LEU A 37 12.62 17.73 43.14
C LEU A 37 11.30 18.22 42.54
N LEU A 38 10.34 18.55 43.42
CA LEU A 38 9.16 19.33 43.09
C LEU A 38 9.59 20.80 42.85
N VAL A 39 9.80 21.20 41.62
CA VAL A 39 9.86 22.58 41.21
C VAL A 39 8.43 23.08 41.03
N GLY A 40 7.95 23.86 42.01
CA GLY A 40 6.68 24.57 41.93
C GLY A 40 6.75 25.65 40.85
N ALA A 41 6.11 25.39 39.71
CA ALA A 41 5.82 26.46 38.75
C ALA A 41 4.54 27.17 39.17
N SER A 42 4.68 28.38 39.71
CA SER A 42 3.55 29.28 39.91
C SER A 42 2.98 29.68 38.55
N ALA A 43 1.82 29.11 38.20
CA ALA A 43 1.05 29.58 37.07
C ALA A 43 0.42 30.92 37.40
N THR A 44 0.97 32.01 36.85
CA THR A 44 0.27 33.27 36.77
C THR A 44 -0.86 33.13 35.75
N LEU A 45 -2.09 33.15 36.25
CA LEU A 45 -3.29 33.30 35.41
C LEU A 45 -3.26 34.70 34.81
N THR A 46 -2.86 34.81 33.56
CA THR A 46 -3.18 35.96 32.71
C THR A 46 -4.58 35.73 32.17
N THR A 47 -5.57 36.38 32.76
CA THR A 47 -6.91 36.50 32.20
C THR A 47 -6.81 37.31 30.90
N LEU A 48 -6.85 36.64 29.77
CA LEU A 48 -7.11 37.27 28.49
C LEU A 48 -8.58 37.70 28.50
N ALA A 49 -8.79 39.00 28.63
CA ALA A 49 -10.10 39.61 28.47
C ALA A 49 -10.57 39.38 27.04
N ALA A 50 -11.72 38.75 26.90
CA ALA A 50 -12.39 38.62 25.61
C ALA A 50 -12.71 40.01 25.06
N PRO A 51 -12.52 40.27 23.76
CA PRO A 51 -12.95 41.55 23.17
C PRO A 51 -14.47 41.68 23.26
N ALA A 52 -14.92 42.84 23.66
CA ALA A 52 -16.34 43.18 23.74
C ALA A 52 -17.02 43.02 22.36
N PRO A 53 -18.28 42.59 22.31
CA PRO A 53 -19.02 42.50 21.06
C PRO A 53 -19.16 43.91 20.45
N ALA A 54 -18.87 44.03 19.15
CA ALA A 54 -19.11 45.23 18.38
C ALA A 54 -20.59 45.64 18.45
N PRO A 55 -20.93 46.92 18.45
CA PRO A 55 -22.32 47.35 18.46
C PRO A 55 -23.03 46.90 17.19
N ALA A 56 -24.25 46.41 17.36
CA ALA A 56 -25.13 46.00 16.28
C ALA A 56 -25.28 47.16 15.28
N ALA A 57 -24.92 46.91 14.04
CA ALA A 57 -25.21 47.81 12.94
C ALA A 57 -26.74 47.94 12.79
N ALA A 58 -27.19 49.18 12.79
CA ALA A 58 -28.59 49.55 12.61
C ALA A 58 -29.10 48.99 11.28
N ASP A 59 -30.38 48.52 11.31
CA ASP A 59 -31.17 48.10 10.19
C ASP A 59 -31.09 49.15 9.04
N ALA A 60 -30.32 48.81 8.01
CA ALA A 60 -30.50 49.41 6.71
C ALA A 60 -31.64 48.69 6.02
N ALA A 61 -32.78 49.34 5.94
CA ALA A 61 -33.92 48.89 5.16
C ALA A 61 -33.45 48.58 3.72
N VAL A 62 -33.49 47.32 3.33
CA VAL A 62 -33.28 46.90 1.94
C VAL A 62 -34.52 47.29 1.19
N GLU A 63 -34.41 48.38 0.43
CA GLU A 63 -35.39 48.80 -0.54
C GLU A 63 -35.53 47.73 -1.61
N ALA A 64 -36.72 47.17 -1.77
CA ALA A 64 -37.04 46.15 -2.75
C ALA A 64 -36.72 46.68 -4.16
N PRO A 65 -36.07 45.93 -5.03
CA PRO A 65 -35.80 46.35 -6.38
C PRO A 65 -37.14 46.53 -7.13
N GLN A 66 -37.34 47.75 -7.61
CA GLN A 66 -38.47 48.07 -8.49
C GLN A 66 -38.35 47.22 -9.75
N SER A 67 -39.45 46.50 -10.05
CA SER A 67 -39.58 45.72 -11.28
C SER A 67 -39.42 46.64 -12.49
N ALA A 68 -38.25 46.57 -13.10
CA ALA A 68 -38.05 47.17 -14.39
C ALA A 68 -38.84 46.35 -15.42
N THR A 69 -39.91 46.95 -15.95
CA THR A 69 -40.62 46.42 -17.08
C THR A 69 -39.69 46.41 -18.28
N MET A 70 -39.25 45.22 -18.64
CA MET A 70 -38.49 45.05 -19.88
C MET A 70 -39.38 45.31 -21.09
N PRO A 71 -38.92 46.08 -22.10
CA PRO A 71 -39.69 46.28 -23.30
C PRO A 71 -39.91 44.95 -24.00
N VAL A 72 -41.14 44.66 -24.35
CA VAL A 72 -41.50 43.51 -25.19
C VAL A 72 -40.88 43.77 -26.58
N VAL A 73 -39.79 43.04 -26.88
CA VAL A 73 -39.25 43.00 -28.24
C VAL A 73 -40.20 42.12 -29.05
N GLU A 74 -40.93 42.72 -29.94
CA GLU A 74 -41.76 42.05 -30.92
C GLU A 74 -40.84 41.23 -31.83
N VAL A 75 -40.81 39.92 -31.67
CA VAL A 75 -40.06 39.01 -32.54
C VAL A 75 -40.82 38.89 -33.85
N PRO A 76 -40.23 39.26 -34.99
CA PRO A 76 -40.90 39.08 -36.26
C PRO A 76 -41.19 37.60 -36.50
N ALA A 77 -42.45 37.30 -36.83
CA ALA A 77 -42.86 35.94 -37.18
C ALA A 77 -42.11 35.53 -38.47
N PHE A 78 -41.13 34.66 -38.35
CA PHE A 78 -40.51 33.98 -39.49
C PHE A 78 -41.50 32.97 -40.07
N GLY A 79 -42.36 33.39 -40.93
CA GLY A 79 -43.24 32.55 -41.75
C GLY A 79 -42.54 32.08 -43.02
N GLY A 80 -41.52 31.22 -42.89
CA GLY A 80 -40.98 30.45 -43.99
C GLY A 80 -41.13 28.96 -43.73
N PRO A 81 -41.32 28.11 -44.77
CA PRO A 81 -41.31 26.67 -44.55
C PRO A 81 -39.96 26.28 -43.93
N ILE A 82 -40.02 25.63 -42.78
CA ILE A 82 -38.82 25.05 -42.15
C ILE A 82 -38.28 24.00 -43.13
N ALA A 83 -37.24 24.38 -43.94
CA ALA A 83 -36.52 23.40 -44.72
C ALA A 83 -35.98 22.40 -43.69
N SER A 84 -36.36 21.14 -43.83
CA SER A 84 -35.86 20.05 -42.97
C SER A 84 -34.34 20.06 -43.06
N LEU A 85 -33.68 20.46 -41.97
CA LEU A 85 -32.24 20.30 -41.85
C LEU A 85 -31.97 18.81 -42.04
N PRO A 86 -30.96 18.46 -42.87
CA PRO A 86 -30.58 17.07 -43.00
C PRO A 86 -30.25 16.55 -41.58
N VAL A 87 -30.97 15.53 -41.11
CA VAL A 87 -30.63 14.82 -39.91
C VAL A 87 -29.21 14.28 -40.15
N PRO A 88 -28.22 14.62 -39.31
CA PRO A 88 -26.91 14.04 -39.47
C PRO A 88 -27.06 12.53 -39.45
N GLU A 89 -26.61 11.86 -40.49
CA GLU A 89 -26.55 10.41 -40.57
C GLU A 89 -25.78 9.96 -39.34
N GLN A 90 -26.42 9.25 -38.39
CA GLN A 90 -25.75 8.68 -37.25
C GLN A 90 -24.77 7.65 -37.85
N THR A 91 -23.51 8.08 -37.98
CA THR A 91 -22.42 7.13 -38.25
C THR A 91 -22.52 6.09 -37.14
N ALA A 92 -22.88 4.85 -37.48
CA ALA A 92 -22.92 3.78 -36.53
C ALA A 92 -21.57 3.80 -35.79
N LEU A 93 -21.61 4.03 -34.49
CA LEU A 93 -20.42 3.91 -33.64
C LEU A 93 -19.82 2.55 -33.99
N ALA A 94 -18.58 2.56 -34.51
CA ALA A 94 -17.86 1.32 -34.76
C ALA A 94 -17.97 0.48 -33.50
N ALA A 95 -18.39 -0.78 -33.63
CA ALA A 95 -18.53 -1.68 -32.49
C ALA A 95 -17.22 -1.60 -31.73
N ALA A 96 -17.31 -1.27 -30.43
CA ALA A 96 -16.13 -1.14 -29.57
C ALA A 96 -15.33 -2.45 -29.70
N VAL A 97 -14.09 -2.35 -30.11
CA VAL A 97 -13.22 -3.54 -30.24
C VAL A 97 -13.06 -4.10 -28.83
N ASP A 98 -13.38 -5.40 -28.68
CA ASP A 98 -13.11 -6.10 -27.42
C ASP A 98 -11.59 -6.14 -27.18
N PRO A 99 -11.07 -5.44 -26.16
CA PRO A 99 -9.63 -5.40 -25.90
C PRO A 99 -9.07 -6.80 -25.61
N CYS A 100 -9.88 -7.70 -25.04
CA CYS A 100 -9.47 -9.07 -24.75
C CYS A 100 -9.29 -9.95 -26.01
N ALA A 101 -9.79 -9.51 -27.17
CA ALA A 101 -9.59 -10.18 -28.43
C ALA A 101 -8.35 -9.69 -29.21
N LEU A 102 -7.68 -8.66 -28.72
CA LEU A 102 -6.47 -8.14 -29.34
C LEU A 102 -5.31 -9.14 -29.21
N PRO A 103 -4.62 -9.49 -30.32
CA PRO A 103 -3.51 -10.47 -30.27
C PRO A 103 -2.40 -10.10 -29.29
N ASP A 104 -2.09 -8.79 -29.16
CA ASP A 104 -1.05 -8.30 -28.28
C ASP A 104 -1.46 -8.48 -26.79
N VAL A 105 -2.74 -8.28 -26.44
CA VAL A 105 -3.27 -8.55 -25.11
C VAL A 105 -3.21 -10.03 -24.79
N VAL A 106 -3.68 -10.88 -25.71
CA VAL A 106 -3.66 -12.34 -25.52
C VAL A 106 -2.22 -12.83 -25.33
N GLY A 107 -1.30 -12.44 -26.21
CA GLY A 107 0.10 -12.86 -26.12
C GLY A 107 0.79 -12.39 -24.85
N ALA A 108 0.55 -11.15 -24.41
CA ALA A 108 1.13 -10.64 -23.17
C ALA A 108 0.57 -11.34 -21.91
N LEU A 109 -0.74 -11.67 -21.90
CA LEU A 109 -1.35 -12.43 -20.82
C LEU A 109 -0.77 -13.84 -20.70
N GLU A 110 -0.54 -14.52 -21.84
CA GLU A 110 0.02 -15.87 -21.91
C GLU A 110 1.43 -15.96 -21.31
N VAL A 111 2.26 -14.93 -21.54
CA VAL A 111 3.64 -14.90 -21.01
C VAL A 111 3.76 -14.23 -19.65
N GLY A 112 2.66 -13.71 -19.08
CA GLY A 112 2.68 -13.04 -17.78
C GLY A 112 3.36 -11.67 -17.76
N ASP A 113 3.40 -10.99 -18.92
CA ASP A 113 3.94 -9.63 -19.02
C ASP A 113 2.85 -8.59 -18.78
N ASP A 114 2.66 -8.22 -17.51
CA ASP A 114 1.62 -7.30 -17.08
C ASP A 114 1.78 -5.89 -17.68
N GLU A 115 3.01 -5.40 -17.85
CA GLU A 115 3.27 -4.11 -18.46
C GLU A 115 2.92 -4.11 -19.95
N ALA A 116 3.23 -5.22 -20.66
CA ALA A 116 2.83 -5.37 -22.04
C ALA A 116 1.30 -5.46 -22.20
N VAL A 117 0.59 -6.10 -21.24
CA VAL A 117 -0.87 -6.09 -21.21
C VAL A 117 -1.40 -4.66 -21.10
N VAL A 118 -0.93 -3.90 -20.12
CA VAL A 118 -1.34 -2.51 -19.91
C VAL A 118 -1.07 -1.67 -21.16
N ALA A 119 0.10 -1.84 -21.77
CA ALA A 119 0.46 -1.14 -23.02
C ALA A 119 -0.47 -1.52 -24.19
N ALA A 120 -0.83 -2.81 -24.31
CA ALA A 120 -1.70 -3.30 -25.39
C ALA A 120 -3.16 -2.81 -25.25
N PHE A 121 -3.60 -2.44 -24.04
CA PHE A 121 -4.86 -1.72 -23.83
C PHE A 121 -4.81 -0.25 -24.28
N GLY A 122 -3.64 0.26 -24.69
CA GLY A 122 -3.41 1.66 -25.04
C GLY A 122 -2.88 2.51 -23.89
N GLY A 123 -2.42 1.88 -22.80
CA GLY A 123 -1.85 2.50 -21.61
C GLY A 123 -2.67 2.28 -20.34
N ALA A 124 -2.19 2.83 -19.23
CA ALA A 124 -2.74 2.57 -17.90
C ALA A 124 -4.17 3.12 -17.70
N GLU A 125 -4.46 4.33 -18.19
CA GLU A 125 -5.82 4.90 -18.10
C GLU A 125 -6.84 4.05 -18.89
N PRO A 126 -6.65 3.74 -20.19
CA PRO A 126 -7.57 2.87 -20.92
C PRO A 126 -7.71 1.48 -20.30
N PHE A 127 -6.62 0.88 -19.78
CA PHE A 127 -6.67 -0.38 -19.05
C PHE A 127 -7.57 -0.27 -17.82
N ARG A 128 -7.32 0.71 -16.94
CA ARG A 128 -8.11 0.95 -15.73
C ARG A 128 -9.58 1.18 -16.05
N VAL A 129 -9.88 2.04 -17.04
CA VAL A 129 -11.26 2.33 -17.47
C VAL A 129 -11.94 1.06 -17.99
N ALA A 130 -11.26 0.25 -18.81
CA ALA A 130 -11.83 -1.00 -19.30
C ALA A 130 -12.13 -1.99 -18.17
N VAL A 131 -11.28 -2.07 -17.14
CA VAL A 131 -11.50 -2.93 -15.96
C VAL A 131 -12.65 -2.40 -15.12
N THR A 132 -12.71 -1.10 -14.81
CA THR A 132 -13.77 -0.51 -13.98
C THR A 132 -15.15 -0.53 -14.64
N GLU A 133 -15.22 -0.59 -15.96
CA GLU A 133 -16.46 -0.66 -16.74
C GLU A 133 -16.83 -2.09 -17.17
N ASP A 134 -16.19 -3.12 -16.59
CA ASP A 134 -16.40 -4.54 -16.93
C ASP A 134 -16.21 -4.87 -18.43
N ARG A 135 -15.38 -4.09 -19.14
CA ARG A 135 -15.07 -4.27 -20.56
C ARG A 135 -13.79 -5.06 -20.82
N ALA A 136 -13.16 -5.57 -19.77
CA ALA A 136 -11.92 -6.35 -19.82
C ALA A 136 -12.07 -7.71 -19.11
N PRO A 137 -12.94 -8.64 -19.57
CA PRO A 137 -13.18 -9.91 -18.88
C PRO A 137 -11.94 -10.82 -18.81
N CYS A 138 -10.92 -10.57 -19.61
CA CYS A 138 -9.62 -11.26 -19.55
C CYS A 138 -8.71 -10.78 -18.44
N VAL A 139 -9.04 -9.65 -17.78
CA VAL A 139 -8.29 -9.08 -16.66
C VAL A 139 -9.02 -9.38 -15.36
N SER A 140 -8.43 -10.24 -14.52
CA SER A 140 -8.98 -10.54 -13.20
C SER A 140 -8.21 -9.79 -12.12
N LEU A 141 -8.93 -9.06 -11.29
CA LEU A 141 -8.38 -8.45 -10.07
C LEU A 141 -8.20 -9.47 -8.93
N ASP A 142 -8.57 -10.74 -9.14
CA ASP A 142 -8.38 -11.84 -8.18
C ASP A 142 -7.23 -12.77 -8.56
N ASP A 143 -6.57 -12.57 -9.71
CA ASP A 143 -5.44 -13.40 -10.13
C ASP A 143 -4.18 -13.04 -9.33
N PRO A 144 -3.72 -13.89 -8.39
CA PRO A 144 -2.62 -13.58 -7.50
C PRO A 144 -1.24 -13.52 -8.17
N ALA A 145 -1.15 -13.92 -9.44
CA ALA A 145 0.07 -13.82 -10.22
C ALA A 145 0.25 -12.46 -10.90
N ARG A 146 -0.77 -11.60 -10.86
CA ARG A 146 -0.78 -10.32 -11.55
C ARG A 146 -0.48 -9.15 -10.62
N THR A 147 0.25 -8.17 -11.13
CA THR A 147 0.61 -6.96 -10.36
C THR A 147 -0.61 -6.12 -9.99
N TRP A 148 -1.66 -6.13 -10.81
CA TRP A 148 -2.92 -5.42 -10.59
C TRP A 148 -3.91 -6.13 -9.65
N MET A 149 -3.60 -7.35 -9.16
CA MET A 149 -4.46 -8.08 -8.22
C MET A 149 -4.74 -7.24 -6.97
N VAL A 150 -6.00 -7.23 -6.52
CA VAL A 150 -6.41 -6.58 -5.27
C VAL A 150 -6.84 -7.63 -4.26
N VAL A 151 -6.03 -7.78 -3.21
CA VAL A 151 -6.41 -8.51 -2.01
C VAL A 151 -6.75 -7.52 -0.91
N ASN A 152 -7.86 -7.76 -0.21
CA ASN A 152 -8.31 -6.95 0.92
C ASN A 152 -9.21 -7.79 1.83
N LYS A 153 -9.87 -7.20 2.83
CA LYS A 153 -10.65 -7.94 3.82
C LYS A 153 -11.86 -8.71 3.28
N VAL A 154 -12.30 -8.43 2.04
CA VAL A 154 -13.41 -9.14 1.39
C VAL A 154 -12.97 -9.93 0.17
N ARG A 155 -11.69 -9.81 -0.23
CA ARG A 155 -11.11 -10.45 -1.42
C ARG A 155 -9.87 -11.28 -1.01
N PRO A 156 -10.05 -12.54 -0.56
CA PRO A 156 -8.94 -13.42 -0.20
C PRO A 156 -8.20 -13.97 -1.42
N TYR A 157 -7.04 -14.55 -1.19
CA TYR A 157 -6.39 -15.37 -2.20
C TYR A 157 -7.21 -16.63 -2.53
N ALA A 158 -7.21 -16.99 -3.79
CA ALA A 158 -7.74 -18.27 -4.28
C ALA A 158 -6.65 -19.02 -5.08
N PRO A 159 -6.04 -20.10 -4.53
CA PRO A 159 -6.30 -20.69 -3.22
C PRO A 159 -5.76 -19.84 -2.05
N MET A 160 -6.35 -19.96 -0.87
CA MET A 160 -5.92 -19.23 0.35
C MET A 160 -4.42 -19.40 0.66
N SER A 161 -3.84 -20.55 0.33
CA SER A 161 -2.41 -20.88 0.51
C SER A 161 -1.56 -20.55 -0.72
N PHE A 162 -2.00 -19.64 -1.58
CA PHE A 162 -1.23 -19.23 -2.75
C PHE A 162 0.22 -18.88 -2.38
N ARG A 163 1.16 -19.27 -3.25
CA ARG A 163 2.57 -18.93 -3.11
C ARG A 163 3.13 -18.59 -4.49
N PRO A 164 3.82 -17.45 -4.66
CA PRO A 164 4.43 -17.10 -5.95
C PRO A 164 5.58 -18.06 -6.28
N SER A 165 5.79 -18.30 -7.56
CA SER A 165 6.84 -19.19 -8.07
C SER A 165 8.20 -18.51 -8.16
N ALA A 166 8.23 -17.19 -8.36
CA ALA A 166 9.43 -16.41 -8.62
C ALA A 166 9.72 -15.43 -7.48
N LEU A 167 10.44 -15.89 -6.46
CA LEU A 167 10.87 -15.07 -5.33
C LEU A 167 12.37 -14.80 -5.44
N ALA A 168 12.76 -13.53 -5.21
CA ALA A 168 14.15 -13.06 -5.23
C ALA A 168 14.41 -12.11 -4.07
N MET A 169 15.65 -12.07 -3.60
CA MET A 169 16.12 -11.02 -2.70
C MET A 169 16.41 -9.75 -3.51
N PRO A 170 15.97 -8.56 -3.07
CA PRO A 170 16.33 -7.32 -3.76
C PRO A 170 17.83 -7.05 -3.63
N GLU A 171 18.50 -6.92 -4.78
CA GLU A 171 19.94 -6.75 -4.84
C GLU A 171 20.39 -5.41 -4.23
N GLY A 172 21.42 -5.43 -3.39
CA GLY A 172 21.94 -4.21 -2.77
C GLY A 172 21.05 -3.57 -1.70
N VAL A 173 19.93 -4.20 -1.36
CA VAL A 173 19.00 -3.74 -0.30
C VAL A 173 19.28 -4.51 0.98
N ARG A 174 19.53 -3.78 2.09
CA ARG A 174 19.62 -4.41 3.41
C ARG A 174 18.28 -5.02 3.77
N SER A 175 18.26 -6.29 4.15
CA SER A 175 17.06 -6.96 4.65
C SER A 175 17.20 -7.29 6.14
N LEU A 176 16.23 -6.87 6.95
CA LEU A 176 16.28 -7.07 8.39
C LEU A 176 15.72 -8.44 8.80
N SER A 177 14.72 -8.94 8.08
CA SER A 177 14.06 -10.22 8.37
C SER A 177 14.34 -11.31 7.33
N GLY A 178 15.24 -11.05 6.35
CA GLY A 178 15.56 -12.00 5.30
C GLY A 178 14.41 -12.24 4.30
N GLY A 179 13.50 -11.27 4.12
CA GLY A 179 12.36 -11.39 3.24
C GLY A 179 12.72 -11.29 1.76
N ALA A 180 12.29 -12.27 0.94
CA ALA A 180 12.31 -12.15 -0.50
C ALA A 180 11.05 -11.39 -0.99
N LEU A 181 11.05 -10.98 -2.24
CA LEU A 181 9.91 -10.39 -2.94
C LEU A 181 9.68 -11.16 -4.24
N HIS A 182 8.56 -10.94 -4.90
CA HIS A 182 8.44 -11.36 -6.29
C HIS A 182 9.57 -10.73 -7.12
N GLU A 183 10.15 -11.45 -8.08
CA GLU A 183 11.35 -10.99 -8.81
C GLU A 183 11.19 -9.58 -9.41
N LYS A 184 10.01 -9.25 -9.97
CA LYS A 184 9.71 -7.93 -10.54
C LYS A 184 9.77 -6.83 -9.49
N SER A 185 9.13 -7.06 -8.34
CA SER A 185 9.11 -6.11 -7.22
C SER A 185 10.46 -6.04 -6.50
N ALA A 186 11.22 -7.15 -6.44
CA ALA A 186 12.57 -7.14 -5.90
C ALA A 186 13.52 -6.24 -6.71
N ALA A 187 13.49 -6.36 -8.05
CA ALA A 187 14.25 -5.49 -8.94
C ALA A 187 13.85 -4.02 -8.82
N ALA A 188 12.55 -3.75 -8.74
CA ALA A 188 12.01 -2.39 -8.57
C ALA A 188 12.44 -1.76 -7.23
N LEU A 189 12.40 -2.53 -6.12
CA LEU A 189 12.85 -2.05 -4.81
C LEU A 189 14.36 -1.77 -4.81
N ALA A 190 15.15 -2.64 -5.44
CA ALA A 190 16.60 -2.44 -5.58
C ALA A 190 16.93 -1.11 -6.28
N THR A 191 16.27 -0.84 -7.40
CA THR A 191 16.45 0.42 -8.14
C THR A 191 15.99 1.62 -7.30
N MET A 192 14.80 1.56 -6.71
CA MET A 192 14.25 2.64 -5.88
C MET A 192 15.19 3.01 -4.72
N THR A 193 15.69 2.02 -4.00
CA THR A 193 16.56 2.26 -2.83
C THR A 193 17.96 2.74 -3.24
N ALA A 194 18.46 2.34 -4.40
CA ALA A 194 19.71 2.84 -4.97
C ALA A 194 19.59 4.33 -5.31
N ASP A 195 18.51 4.73 -6.00
CA ASP A 195 18.27 6.12 -6.38
C ASP A 195 18.00 7.01 -5.16
N ALA A 196 17.32 6.50 -4.13
CA ALA A 196 17.14 7.21 -2.85
C ALA A 196 18.51 7.51 -2.19
N ARG A 197 19.40 6.52 -2.21
CA ARG A 197 20.77 6.68 -1.66
C ARG A 197 21.57 7.69 -2.50
N GLU A 198 21.47 7.64 -3.83
CA GLU A 198 22.12 8.59 -4.74
C GLU A 198 21.59 10.01 -4.54
N ALA A 199 20.28 10.15 -4.26
CA ALA A 199 19.66 11.44 -3.90
C ALA A 199 20.10 11.96 -2.52
N GLY A 200 20.91 11.20 -1.77
CA GLY A 200 21.46 11.61 -0.48
C GLY A 200 20.47 11.61 0.69
N VAL A 201 19.32 10.92 0.55
CA VAL A 201 18.32 10.86 1.63
C VAL A 201 18.62 9.77 2.67
N GLY A 202 19.64 8.95 2.43
CA GLY A 202 20.03 7.86 3.30
C GLY A 202 19.68 6.49 2.76
N GLU A 203 19.84 5.48 3.61
CA GLU A 203 19.56 4.09 3.26
C GLU A 203 18.09 3.74 3.60
N ILE A 204 17.45 2.99 2.72
CA ILE A 204 16.14 2.37 2.96
C ILE A 204 16.37 0.86 3.01
N ALA A 205 15.91 0.21 4.09
CA ALA A 205 16.05 -1.24 4.26
C ALA A 205 14.69 -1.92 4.15
N LEU A 206 14.69 -3.17 3.66
CA LEU A 206 13.52 -4.05 3.66
C LEU A 206 13.35 -4.66 5.05
N ALA A 207 12.27 -4.32 5.72
CA ALA A 207 11.92 -4.89 7.02
C ALA A 207 11.15 -6.20 6.87
N SER A 208 10.19 -6.27 5.92
CA SER A 208 9.38 -7.45 5.66
C SER A 208 9.04 -7.54 4.17
N GLY A 209 9.23 -8.71 3.58
CA GLY A 209 8.84 -9.03 2.21
C GLY A 209 7.76 -10.10 2.17
N PHE A 210 7.95 -11.13 1.33
CA PHE A 210 7.04 -12.26 1.22
C PHE A 210 6.79 -12.94 2.58
N ARG A 211 5.51 -13.16 2.89
CA ARG A 211 5.05 -13.96 4.03
C ARG A 211 4.08 -15.03 3.55
N SER A 212 4.39 -16.31 3.82
CA SER A 212 3.47 -17.40 3.48
C SER A 212 2.18 -17.34 4.31
N PHE A 213 1.18 -18.11 3.89
CA PHE A 213 -0.07 -18.28 4.65
C PHE A 213 0.21 -18.73 6.09
N GLU A 214 1.15 -19.67 6.28
CA GLU A 214 1.53 -20.20 7.59
C GLU A 214 2.21 -19.12 8.45
N THR A 215 3.16 -18.39 7.87
CA THR A 215 3.83 -17.29 8.56
C THR A 215 2.83 -16.19 8.94
N GLN A 216 1.90 -15.85 8.04
CA GLN A 216 0.84 -14.89 8.34
C GLN A 216 -0.10 -15.37 9.45
N THR A 217 -0.36 -16.69 9.53
CA THR A 217 -1.15 -17.28 10.62
C THR A 217 -0.50 -17.01 11.98
N ASP A 218 0.81 -17.20 12.09
CA ASP A 218 1.53 -16.97 13.35
C ASP A 218 1.65 -15.47 13.66
N THR A 219 1.90 -14.64 12.65
CA THR A 219 1.93 -13.17 12.78
C THR A 219 0.58 -12.64 13.28
N TYR A 220 -0.52 -13.00 12.62
CA TYR A 220 -1.85 -12.56 13.02
C TYR A 220 -2.23 -13.03 14.41
N ARG A 221 -1.93 -14.30 14.77
CA ARG A 221 -2.15 -14.85 16.12
C ARG A 221 -1.40 -14.03 17.18
N SER A 222 -0.18 -13.59 16.90
CA SER A 222 0.59 -12.73 17.80
C SER A 222 -0.08 -11.39 18.02
N HIS A 223 -0.60 -10.76 16.95
CA HIS A 223 -1.37 -9.52 17.07
C HIS A 223 -2.66 -9.70 17.86
N VAL A 224 -3.40 -10.79 17.64
CA VAL A 224 -4.62 -11.12 18.41
C VAL A 224 -4.31 -11.29 19.90
N ALA A 225 -3.20 -11.96 20.24
CA ALA A 225 -2.80 -12.14 21.62
C ALA A 225 -2.48 -10.82 22.34
N GLY A 226 -1.94 -9.82 21.61
CA GLY A 226 -1.58 -8.52 22.19
C GLY A 226 -2.68 -7.46 22.13
N ARG A 227 -3.61 -7.52 21.18
CA ARG A 227 -4.54 -6.44 20.85
C ARG A 227 -6.01 -6.87 20.82
N GLY A 228 -6.32 -8.18 20.95
CA GLY A 228 -7.63 -8.73 20.62
C GLY A 228 -7.87 -8.79 19.10
N VAL A 229 -8.97 -9.39 18.69
CA VAL A 229 -9.30 -9.58 17.25
C VAL A 229 -9.50 -8.25 16.55
N GLU A 230 -10.33 -7.36 17.10
CA GLU A 230 -10.64 -6.05 16.52
C GLU A 230 -9.37 -5.19 16.34
N GLY A 231 -8.51 -5.15 17.37
CA GLY A 231 -7.25 -4.41 17.29
C GLY A 231 -6.21 -5.05 16.36
N ALA A 232 -6.24 -6.39 16.21
CA ALA A 232 -5.40 -7.09 15.25
C ALA A 232 -5.83 -6.83 13.81
N ASP A 233 -7.12 -6.82 13.53
CA ASP A 233 -7.68 -6.58 12.19
C ASP A 233 -7.33 -5.20 11.64
N LEU A 234 -7.06 -4.21 12.51
CA LEU A 234 -6.66 -2.87 12.08
C LEU A 234 -5.19 -2.76 11.61
N VAL A 235 -4.33 -3.70 12.03
CA VAL A 235 -2.86 -3.61 11.83
C VAL A 235 -2.24 -4.86 11.19
N SER A 236 -3.02 -5.89 10.94
CA SER A 236 -2.53 -7.16 10.38
C SER A 236 -3.63 -7.89 9.64
N ALA A 237 -3.35 -8.29 8.42
CA ALA A 237 -4.28 -9.09 7.65
C ALA A 237 -4.47 -10.48 8.25
N ARG A 238 -5.70 -11.02 8.15
CA ARG A 238 -5.94 -12.44 8.43
C ARG A 238 -5.20 -13.32 7.41
N PRO A 239 -4.85 -14.57 7.75
CA PRO A 239 -4.21 -15.49 6.80
C PRO A 239 -5.01 -15.63 5.51
N GLY A 240 -4.35 -15.51 4.36
CA GLY A 240 -4.99 -15.52 3.05
C GLY A 240 -5.54 -14.18 2.57
N PHE A 241 -5.33 -13.08 3.35
CA PHE A 241 -5.75 -11.72 3.02
C PHE A 241 -4.60 -10.71 3.03
N SER A 242 -3.34 -11.17 3.20
CA SER A 242 -2.17 -10.30 3.29
C SER A 242 -1.52 -10.09 1.94
N GLU A 243 -1.29 -8.85 1.53
CA GLU A 243 -0.58 -8.51 0.29
C GLU A 243 0.84 -9.10 0.22
N HIS A 244 1.50 -9.28 1.37
CA HIS A 244 2.81 -9.92 1.45
C HIS A 244 2.84 -11.35 0.87
N GLN A 245 1.69 -12.03 0.81
CA GLN A 245 1.60 -13.40 0.30
C GLN A 245 1.82 -13.47 -1.22
N SER A 246 1.65 -12.37 -1.97
CA SER A 246 1.98 -12.30 -3.39
C SER A 246 3.48 -12.06 -3.65
N GLY A 247 4.20 -11.53 -2.66
CA GLY A 247 5.54 -10.99 -2.85
C GLY A 247 5.56 -9.60 -3.51
N PHE A 248 4.39 -9.00 -3.75
CA PHE A 248 4.26 -7.64 -4.29
C PHE A 248 4.08 -6.57 -3.19
N ALA A 249 4.23 -6.91 -1.91
CA ALA A 249 4.26 -5.95 -0.81
C ALA A 249 5.61 -5.96 -0.09
N ALA A 250 6.05 -4.78 0.32
CA ALA A 250 7.28 -4.56 1.05
C ALA A 250 7.06 -3.56 2.19
N ASP A 251 7.41 -3.96 3.42
CA ASP A 251 7.56 -3.03 4.51
C ASP A 251 9.00 -2.52 4.55
N VAL A 252 9.17 -1.20 4.54
CA VAL A 252 10.49 -0.57 4.50
C VAL A 252 10.72 0.34 5.71
N VAL A 253 11.98 0.49 6.09
CA VAL A 253 12.39 1.32 7.23
C VAL A 253 13.56 2.23 6.84
N PRO A 254 13.69 3.40 7.52
CA PRO A 254 14.83 4.30 7.31
C PRO A 254 16.05 3.76 8.04
N CYS A 255 17.25 3.94 7.46
CA CYS A 255 18.51 3.63 8.11
C CYS A 255 19.48 4.82 8.00
N ASP A 256 20.19 5.07 9.11
CA ASP A 256 21.32 6.00 9.19
C ASP A 256 22.36 5.38 10.15
N GLY A 257 23.26 4.57 9.60
CA GLY A 257 24.16 3.71 10.39
C GLY A 257 23.42 2.53 11.03
N GLY A 258 22.43 2.78 11.88
CA GLY A 258 21.42 1.83 12.36
C GLY A 258 20.10 1.98 11.61
N CYS A 259 19.18 1.00 11.74
CA CYS A 259 17.84 1.09 11.17
C CYS A 259 16.82 1.47 12.23
N GLY A 260 15.86 2.31 11.85
CA GLY A 260 14.68 2.64 12.64
C GLY A 260 13.64 1.53 12.61
N THR A 261 12.49 1.82 13.21
CA THR A 261 11.28 1.00 13.17
C THR A 261 10.42 1.35 11.96
N LEU A 262 9.32 0.63 11.75
CA LEU A 262 8.33 0.95 10.72
C LEU A 262 7.76 2.37 10.93
N ASP A 263 7.38 2.70 12.16
CA ASP A 263 6.78 4.00 12.51
C ASP A 263 7.74 5.18 12.29
N ASP A 264 9.06 4.94 12.33
CA ASP A 264 10.05 6.00 12.09
C ASP A 264 10.09 6.45 10.63
N LEU A 265 9.55 5.66 9.69
CA LEU A 265 9.63 6.00 8.27
C LEU A 265 8.88 7.29 7.94
N ALA A 266 7.64 7.44 8.41
CA ALA A 266 6.77 8.58 8.07
C ALA A 266 7.44 9.94 8.33
N GLY A 267 8.16 10.08 9.45
CA GLY A 267 8.85 11.31 9.85
C GLY A 267 10.26 11.50 9.24
N SER A 268 10.80 10.48 8.57
CA SER A 268 12.17 10.47 8.08
C SER A 268 12.35 11.18 6.73
N PRO A 269 13.57 11.60 6.36
CA PRO A 269 13.87 12.02 4.99
C PRO A 269 13.57 10.93 3.96
N GLN A 270 13.86 9.67 4.30
CA GLN A 270 13.60 8.50 3.46
C GLN A 270 12.10 8.32 3.19
N GLY A 271 11.26 8.44 4.23
CA GLY A 271 9.82 8.30 4.08
C GLY A 271 9.19 9.38 3.21
N ARG A 272 9.63 10.62 3.37
CA ARG A 272 9.19 11.71 2.47
C ARG A 272 9.59 11.42 1.03
N TRP A 273 10.82 10.98 0.81
CA TRP A 273 11.31 10.66 -0.53
C TRP A 273 10.53 9.47 -1.14
N VAL A 274 10.24 8.44 -0.36
CA VAL A 274 9.41 7.29 -0.78
C VAL A 274 8.02 7.77 -1.20
N HIS A 275 7.37 8.56 -0.36
CA HIS A 275 6.06 9.13 -0.67
C HIS A 275 6.04 9.89 -2.01
N ASP A 276 7.07 10.68 -2.27
CA ASP A 276 7.14 11.54 -3.45
C ASP A 276 7.60 10.79 -4.72
N ASN A 277 8.27 9.63 -4.59
CA ASN A 277 8.97 9.01 -5.71
C ASN A 277 8.64 7.53 -5.95
N ALA A 278 8.05 6.79 -5.01
CA ALA A 278 7.84 5.34 -5.12
C ALA A 278 7.08 4.94 -6.38
N TRP A 279 6.11 5.75 -6.81
CA TRP A 279 5.32 5.53 -8.02
C TRP A 279 6.16 5.42 -9.30
N ARG A 280 7.32 6.08 -9.36
CA ARG A 280 8.24 6.01 -10.52
C ARG A 280 8.85 4.63 -10.71
N TYR A 281 8.85 3.83 -9.66
CA TYR A 281 9.38 2.47 -9.61
C TYR A 281 8.28 1.41 -9.53
N GLY A 282 7.03 1.80 -9.75
CA GLY A 282 5.89 0.89 -9.74
C GLY A 282 5.31 0.60 -8.36
N TRP A 283 5.71 1.35 -7.32
CA TRP A 283 5.24 1.21 -5.96
C TRP A 283 4.25 2.31 -5.57
N ILE A 284 3.27 1.97 -4.75
CA ILE A 284 2.39 2.92 -4.07
C ILE A 284 2.46 2.71 -2.56
N VAL A 285 2.22 3.76 -1.79
CA VAL A 285 1.88 3.63 -0.37
C VAL A 285 0.45 3.13 -0.30
N ARG A 286 0.26 1.93 0.28
CA ARG A 286 -1.01 1.19 0.16
C ARG A 286 -2.10 1.70 1.10
N TYR A 287 -1.72 2.07 2.33
CA TYR A 287 -2.63 2.47 3.39
C TYR A 287 -2.34 3.90 3.80
N GLY A 288 -2.98 4.84 3.09
CA GLY A 288 -2.84 6.28 3.30
C GLY A 288 -3.65 6.81 4.46
N GLU A 289 -3.36 8.05 4.86
CA GLU A 289 -4.13 8.78 5.87
C GLU A 289 -5.60 8.95 5.41
N GLY A 290 -6.54 8.72 6.31
CA GLY A 290 -7.97 8.87 6.01
C GLY A 290 -8.60 7.69 5.29
N MET A 291 -7.85 6.66 4.88
CA MET A 291 -8.35 5.53 4.08
C MET A 291 -8.78 4.31 4.92
N THR A 292 -8.81 4.41 6.25
CA THR A 292 -9.20 3.27 7.12
C THR A 292 -10.62 2.77 6.84
N ASP A 293 -11.57 3.66 6.57
CA ASP A 293 -12.95 3.29 6.24
C ASP A 293 -13.08 2.61 4.85
N VAL A 294 -12.05 2.72 4.02
CA VAL A 294 -12.00 2.09 2.69
C VAL A 294 -11.23 0.77 2.74
N THR A 295 -10.05 0.78 3.36
CA THR A 295 -9.13 -0.37 3.34
C THR A 295 -9.26 -1.27 4.55
N GLY A 296 -9.79 -0.73 5.68
CA GLY A 296 -9.88 -1.42 6.96
C GLY A 296 -8.59 -1.41 7.79
N TYR A 297 -7.51 -0.77 7.31
CA TYR A 297 -6.23 -0.69 8.01
C TYR A 297 -5.93 0.75 8.42
N VAL A 298 -5.24 0.91 9.56
CA VAL A 298 -4.69 2.21 9.94
C VAL A 298 -3.62 2.64 8.94
N PRO A 299 -3.28 3.94 8.85
CA PRO A 299 -2.23 4.42 7.95
C PRO A 299 -0.89 3.74 8.20
N GLU A 300 -0.24 3.28 7.14
CA GLU A 300 1.04 2.57 7.15
C GLU A 300 1.96 3.17 6.07
N ALA A 301 2.71 4.20 6.42
CA ALA A 301 3.65 4.86 5.49
C ALA A 301 4.76 3.93 4.98
N TRP A 302 5.02 2.83 5.71
CA TRP A 302 6.05 1.84 5.41
C TRP A 302 5.59 0.75 4.46
N HIS A 303 4.26 0.51 4.34
CA HIS A 303 3.71 -0.58 3.55
C HIS A 303 3.56 -0.16 2.09
N LEU A 304 4.47 -0.66 1.28
CA LEU A 304 4.48 -0.41 -0.15
C LEU A 304 3.87 -1.57 -0.92
N ARG A 305 3.02 -1.25 -1.89
CA ARG A 305 2.45 -2.21 -2.83
C ARG A 305 2.99 -1.95 -4.24
N TYR A 306 3.55 -2.99 -4.85
CA TYR A 306 3.98 -2.96 -6.25
C TYR A 306 2.82 -3.29 -7.17
N ILE A 307 2.50 -2.39 -8.08
CA ILE A 307 1.45 -2.54 -9.10
C ILE A 307 1.98 -2.37 -10.53
N GLY A 308 3.29 -2.23 -10.68
CA GLY A 308 3.96 -1.97 -11.95
C GLY A 308 4.06 -0.48 -12.29
N PRO A 309 5.11 -0.08 -13.06
CA PRO A 309 5.38 1.34 -13.33
C PRO A 309 4.24 2.08 -14.02
N SER A 310 3.60 1.48 -15.02
CA SER A 310 2.53 2.13 -15.76
C SER A 310 1.31 2.43 -14.90
N LEU A 311 0.86 1.45 -14.10
CA LEU A 311 -0.30 1.63 -13.21
C LEU A 311 0.03 2.56 -12.04
N ALA A 312 1.24 2.49 -11.47
CA ALA A 312 1.64 3.37 -10.38
C ALA A 312 1.75 4.83 -10.82
N GLN A 313 2.19 5.08 -12.06
CA GLN A 313 2.19 6.42 -12.65
C GLN A 313 0.76 6.95 -12.81
N GLU A 314 -0.15 6.15 -13.33
CA GLU A 314 -1.57 6.52 -13.48
C GLU A 314 -2.24 6.75 -12.11
N TYR A 315 -1.95 5.87 -11.13
CA TYR A 315 -2.43 6.02 -9.76
C TYR A 315 -2.00 7.37 -9.16
N HIS A 316 -0.72 7.71 -9.29
CA HIS A 316 -0.18 8.98 -8.80
C HIS A 316 -0.75 10.19 -9.57
N ALA A 317 -0.80 10.13 -10.91
CA ALA A 317 -1.29 11.23 -11.74
C ALA A 317 -2.77 11.54 -11.51
N GLY A 318 -3.58 10.51 -11.23
CA GLY A 318 -4.99 10.62 -10.91
C GLY A 318 -5.30 11.02 -9.46
N GLY A 319 -4.28 11.07 -8.59
CA GLY A 319 -4.46 11.41 -7.17
C GLY A 319 -5.26 10.36 -6.40
N TRP A 320 -5.16 9.09 -6.79
CA TRP A 320 -5.84 7.99 -6.10
C TRP A 320 -5.18 7.70 -4.74
N GLU A 321 -5.97 7.36 -3.75
CA GLU A 321 -5.50 7.10 -2.39
C GLU A 321 -5.68 5.64 -1.94
N SER A 322 -6.44 4.84 -2.71
CA SER A 322 -6.60 3.40 -2.48
C SER A 322 -6.74 2.61 -3.78
N LEU A 323 -6.36 1.31 -3.77
CA LEU A 323 -6.59 0.42 -4.92
C LEU A 323 -8.07 0.13 -5.13
N GLU A 324 -8.86 0.18 -4.07
CA GLU A 324 -10.31 0.05 -4.12
C GLU A 324 -10.91 1.15 -5.00
N GLU A 325 -10.56 2.41 -4.74
CA GLU A 325 -11.01 3.54 -5.57
C GLU A 325 -10.46 3.48 -6.98
N PHE A 326 -9.15 3.17 -7.13
CA PHE A 326 -8.48 3.09 -8.41
C PHE A 326 -9.17 2.11 -9.37
N PHE A 327 -9.62 0.97 -8.86
CA PHE A 327 -10.30 -0.06 -9.66
C PHE A 327 -11.84 -0.05 -9.49
N GLY A 328 -12.43 0.96 -8.86
CA GLY A 328 -13.89 1.06 -8.69
C GLY A 328 -14.49 -0.03 -7.82
N LEU A 329 -13.70 -0.60 -6.90
CA LEU A 329 -14.16 -1.61 -5.96
C LEU A 329 -14.89 -0.97 -4.77
N GLN A 330 -15.76 -1.76 -4.14
CA GLN A 330 -16.40 -1.32 -2.90
C GLN A 330 -15.37 -1.26 -1.76
N PRO A 331 -15.53 -0.34 -0.79
CA PRO A 331 -14.75 -0.35 0.44
C PRO A 331 -14.80 -1.71 1.15
N ALA A 332 -13.70 -2.06 1.81
CA ALA A 332 -13.53 -3.31 2.53
C ALA A 332 -13.02 -3.06 3.98
N PRO A 333 -13.74 -2.27 4.81
CA PRO A 333 -13.29 -1.92 6.15
C PRO A 333 -13.24 -3.12 7.07
N ASP A 334 -14.10 -4.12 6.85
CA ASP A 334 -14.27 -5.30 7.71
C ASP A 334 -14.25 -6.60 6.91
N TYR A 335 -13.85 -7.67 7.60
CA TYR A 335 -13.97 -9.02 7.03
C TYR A 335 -15.43 -9.44 6.96
N VAL A 336 -15.83 -9.99 5.81
CA VAL A 336 -17.12 -10.67 5.72
C VAL A 336 -17.03 -11.96 6.55
N GLY A 337 -17.97 -12.10 7.48
CA GLY A 337 -18.01 -13.18 8.48
C GLY A 337 -18.26 -14.58 7.91
#